data_eb86abccb0579daa75c46ededb09cb5e
#
_entry.id   eb86abccb0579daa75c46ededb09cb5e
#
_cell.length_a   1.000
_cell.length_b   1.000
_cell.length_c   1.000
_cell.angle_alpha   90.00
_cell.angle_beta   90.00
_cell.angle_gamma   90.00
#
_symmetry.space_group_name_H-M   'P 1'
#
loop_
_entity.id
_entity.type
_entity.pdbx_description
1 polymer ?
#
loop_
_entity_poly.entity_id
_entity_poly.type
_entity_poly.pdbx_seq_one_letter_code
_entity_poly.pdbx_strand_id
1 'polypeptide(L)'
;DNADFRWGICLALNIDEISMNTFSGAGRAAPIPLMNNTQFLQETYTIPMQDWLENFELDLGDGTTFKPYDTGYAKRMADSLGIEGTDEELITMFGAGWWKHDEEAATKLLEKAGLEKVNGVWNYEGKPFTFEMSYLADTEFQEARGVQAAYNQLTKFGFQCSIASKSSATWDVDGGKGNYQIAGYWPSGGILKDFYSAISGFDGDLIKPLGETGSGQGLRWNNEKVTEILHELANTDPESDR
;
A
#
# COMPACT_ATOMS: atom_id res chain seq x y z
N ASP A 1 -3.96 13.40 8.02
CA ASP A 1 -3.11 12.35 7.50
C ASP A 1 -2.12 11.90 8.58
N ASN A 2 -2.16 10.61 8.99
CA ASN A 2 -1.32 10.06 10.06
C ASN A 2 -0.51 8.88 9.51
N ALA A 3 0.81 9.04 9.41
CA ALA A 3 1.71 8.02 8.89
C ALA A 3 1.78 6.79 9.82
N ASP A 4 1.79 7.01 11.13
CA ASP A 4 1.85 5.92 12.11
C ASP A 4 0.60 5.03 12.02
N PHE A 5 -0.58 5.64 11.82
CA PHE A 5 -1.81 4.91 11.59
C PHE A 5 -1.74 4.03 10.31
N ARG A 6 -1.26 4.58 9.19
CA ARG A 6 -1.12 3.81 7.95
C ARG A 6 -0.13 2.66 8.09
N TRP A 7 1.00 2.91 8.76
CA TRP A 7 1.96 1.84 9.04
C TRP A 7 1.37 0.80 9.99
N GLY A 8 0.63 1.21 11.02
CA GLY A 8 -0.07 0.28 11.92
C GLY A 8 -1.02 -0.65 11.18
N ILE A 9 -1.84 -0.11 10.27
CA ILE A 9 -2.71 -0.91 9.38
C ILE A 9 -1.88 -1.84 8.49
N CYS A 10 -0.79 -1.33 7.89
CA CYS A 10 0.06 -2.11 6.98
C CYS A 10 0.70 -3.31 7.68
N LEU A 11 1.28 -3.11 8.87
CA LEU A 11 1.93 -4.19 9.64
C LEU A 11 0.93 -5.16 10.28
N ALA A 12 -0.33 -4.77 10.45
CA ALA A 12 -1.40 -5.66 10.89
C ALA A 12 -1.86 -6.64 9.80
N LEU A 13 -1.50 -6.41 8.54
CA LEU A 13 -1.88 -7.26 7.41
C LEU A 13 -0.80 -8.30 7.11
N ASN A 14 -1.21 -9.56 7.08
CA ASN A 14 -0.38 -10.68 6.64
C ASN A 14 -0.53 -10.88 5.13
N ILE A 15 0.40 -10.32 4.37
CA ILE A 15 0.36 -10.38 2.90
C ILE A 15 0.58 -11.80 2.37
N ASP A 16 1.34 -12.63 3.06
CA ASP A 16 1.57 -14.04 2.69
C ASP A 16 0.24 -14.80 2.70
N GLU A 17 -0.53 -14.64 3.78
CA GLU A 17 -1.85 -15.25 3.92
C GLU A 17 -2.84 -14.70 2.88
N ILE A 18 -2.83 -13.39 2.65
CA ILE A 18 -3.64 -12.75 1.60
C ILE A 18 -3.28 -13.33 0.25
N SER A 19 -2.00 -13.39 -0.11
CA SER A 19 -1.53 -13.92 -1.39
C SER A 19 -1.94 -15.38 -1.58
N MET A 20 -1.70 -16.23 -0.59
CA MET A 20 -2.05 -17.65 -0.68
C MET A 20 -3.56 -17.87 -0.79
N ASN A 21 -4.35 -17.23 0.05
CA ASN A 21 -5.80 -17.47 0.12
C ASN A 21 -6.57 -16.79 -1.01
N THR A 22 -6.06 -15.69 -1.56
CA THR A 22 -6.75 -14.87 -2.56
C THR A 22 -6.27 -15.14 -3.98
N PHE A 23 -4.95 -15.29 -4.14
CA PHE A 23 -4.28 -15.40 -5.43
C PHE A 23 -3.60 -16.74 -5.65
N SER A 24 -3.80 -17.72 -4.76
CA SER A 24 -3.11 -19.02 -4.79
C SER A 24 -1.59 -18.87 -4.85
N GLY A 25 -1.05 -17.85 -4.16
CA GLY A 25 0.37 -17.53 -4.13
C GLY A 25 0.92 -16.83 -5.38
N ALA A 26 0.10 -16.55 -6.38
CA ALA A 26 0.55 -15.91 -7.63
C ALA A 26 0.71 -14.38 -7.54
N GLY A 27 0.45 -13.79 -6.38
CA GLY A 27 0.62 -12.36 -6.15
C GLY A 27 2.10 -11.95 -6.18
N ARG A 28 2.42 -10.86 -6.88
CA ARG A 28 3.74 -10.24 -6.84
C ARG A 28 3.74 -9.11 -5.81
N ALA A 29 4.71 -9.13 -4.91
CA ALA A 29 4.87 -8.08 -3.92
C ALA A 29 5.80 -6.98 -4.43
N ALA A 30 5.42 -5.71 -4.22
CA ALA A 30 6.22 -4.54 -4.54
C ALA A 30 6.17 -3.55 -3.36
N PRO A 31 7.30 -3.26 -2.70
CA PRO A 31 7.32 -2.36 -1.54
C PRO A 31 7.14 -0.89 -1.91
N ILE A 32 7.23 -0.56 -3.19
CA ILE A 32 7.01 0.78 -3.74
C ILE A 32 5.81 0.74 -4.69
N PRO A 33 5.06 1.85 -4.86
CA PRO A 33 3.86 1.89 -5.69
C PRO A 33 4.17 1.97 -7.20
N LEU A 34 5.12 1.17 -7.65
CA LEU A 34 5.54 1.06 -9.04
C LEU A 34 5.56 -0.40 -9.46
N MET A 35 5.21 -0.65 -10.71
CA MET A 35 5.29 -2.01 -11.25
C MET A 35 6.74 -2.51 -11.27
N ASN A 36 6.94 -3.79 -10.99
CA ASN A 36 8.25 -4.45 -10.96
C ASN A 36 8.25 -5.78 -11.73
N ASN A 37 7.35 -5.92 -12.69
CA ASN A 37 7.09 -7.17 -13.41
C ASN A 37 8.00 -7.40 -14.62
N THR A 38 8.94 -6.50 -14.90
CA THR A 38 9.96 -6.67 -15.92
C THR A 38 11.35 -6.40 -15.36
N GLN A 39 12.37 -6.98 -15.98
CA GLN A 39 13.76 -6.74 -15.60
C GLN A 39 14.10 -5.23 -15.62
N PHE A 40 13.68 -4.53 -16.67
CA PHE A 40 13.88 -3.08 -16.79
C PHE A 40 13.33 -2.31 -15.57
N LEU A 41 12.12 -2.62 -15.13
CA LEU A 41 11.49 -1.95 -14.00
C LEU A 41 12.15 -2.29 -12.66
N GLN A 42 12.65 -3.52 -12.52
CA GLN A 42 13.43 -3.92 -11.36
C GLN A 42 14.77 -3.18 -11.30
N GLU A 43 15.50 -3.14 -12.40
CA GLU A 43 16.80 -2.45 -12.49
C GLU A 43 16.67 -0.93 -12.33
N THR A 44 15.58 -0.35 -12.81
CA THR A 44 15.39 1.11 -12.79
C THR A 44 14.87 1.59 -11.43
N TYR A 45 13.97 0.84 -10.79
CA TYR A 45 13.24 1.34 -9.61
C TYR A 45 13.47 0.51 -8.34
N THR A 46 13.43 -0.82 -8.43
CA THR A 46 13.47 -1.65 -7.23
C THR A 46 14.89 -1.81 -6.71
N ILE A 47 15.83 -2.15 -7.57
CA ILE A 47 17.23 -2.39 -7.18
C ILE A 47 17.89 -1.12 -6.61
N PRO A 48 17.76 0.07 -7.22
CA PRO A 48 18.32 1.30 -6.64
C PRO A 48 17.73 1.67 -5.26
N MET A 49 16.54 1.20 -4.93
CA MET A 49 15.89 1.44 -3.63
C MET A 49 16.26 0.41 -2.56
N GLN A 50 16.96 -0.67 -2.91
CA GLN A 50 17.18 -1.81 -2.02
C GLN A 50 17.87 -1.41 -0.72
N ASP A 51 18.98 -0.68 -0.79
CA ASP A 51 19.73 -0.22 0.38
C ASP A 51 18.88 0.66 1.30
N TRP A 52 18.05 1.53 0.71
CA TRP A 52 17.15 2.38 1.46
C TRP A 52 16.05 1.55 2.15
N LEU A 53 15.43 0.62 1.45
CA LEU A 53 14.39 -0.26 1.99
C LEU A 53 14.91 -1.09 3.18
N GLU A 54 16.11 -1.66 3.08
CA GLU A 54 16.72 -2.48 4.12
C GLU A 54 17.13 -1.68 5.36
N ASN A 55 17.43 -0.38 5.18
CA ASN A 55 17.82 0.50 6.28
C ASN A 55 16.69 1.40 6.77
N PHE A 56 15.52 1.37 6.14
CA PHE A 56 14.37 2.12 6.58
C PHE A 56 13.86 1.60 7.93
N GLU A 57 13.66 2.51 8.87
CA GLU A 57 13.19 2.21 10.22
C GLU A 57 11.98 3.07 10.59
N LEU A 58 11.06 2.46 11.31
CA LEU A 58 9.92 3.12 11.94
C LEU A 58 10.26 3.35 13.42
N ASP A 59 10.06 4.57 13.90
CA ASP A 59 10.07 4.88 15.33
C ASP A 59 8.72 4.42 15.93
N LEU A 60 8.77 3.49 16.87
CA LEU A 60 7.59 2.91 17.52
C LEU A 60 7.02 3.79 18.66
N GLY A 61 7.70 4.90 19.01
CA GLY A 61 7.22 5.85 20.02
C GLY A 61 7.61 5.49 21.46
N ASP A 62 8.15 4.30 21.70
CA ASP A 62 8.61 3.82 23.02
C ASP A 62 10.15 3.87 23.19
N GLY A 63 10.83 4.51 22.25
CA GLY A 63 12.30 4.56 22.19
C GLY A 63 12.93 3.39 21.41
N THR A 64 12.12 2.53 20.81
CA THR A 64 12.58 1.44 19.94
C THR A 64 12.28 1.75 18.48
N THR A 65 13.04 1.13 17.58
CA THR A 65 12.82 1.20 16.12
C THR A 65 12.48 -0.17 15.55
N PHE A 66 11.84 -0.18 14.39
CA PHE A 66 11.44 -1.40 13.68
C PHE A 66 11.76 -1.29 12.20
N LYS A 67 12.47 -2.29 11.66
CA LYS A 67 12.74 -2.41 10.21
C LYS A 67 11.62 -3.18 9.53
N PRO A 68 10.72 -2.51 8.82
CA PRO A 68 9.51 -3.13 8.30
C PRO A 68 9.73 -3.93 7.02
N TYR A 69 10.81 -3.70 6.29
CA TYR A 69 11.03 -4.36 5.02
C TYR A 69 11.39 -5.84 5.18
N ASP A 70 10.79 -6.67 4.37
CA ASP A 70 10.95 -8.11 4.35
C ASP A 70 11.25 -8.63 2.94
N THR A 71 12.47 -9.11 2.74
CA THR A 71 12.94 -9.70 1.49
C THR A 71 12.53 -11.17 1.33
N GLY A 72 12.02 -11.81 2.40
CA GLY A 72 11.72 -13.24 2.43
C GLY A 72 10.43 -13.67 1.74
N TYR A 73 9.61 -12.72 1.29
CA TYR A 73 8.30 -13.00 0.69
C TYR A 73 8.39 -13.98 -0.50
N ALA A 74 9.28 -13.71 -1.46
CA ALA A 74 9.41 -14.54 -2.68
C ALA A 74 9.72 -16.00 -2.33
N LYS A 75 10.65 -16.21 -1.40
CA LYS A 75 11.01 -17.56 -0.95
C LYS A 75 9.86 -18.28 -0.25
N ARG A 76 9.13 -17.60 0.64
CA ARG A 76 7.98 -18.20 1.34
C ARG A 76 6.86 -18.59 0.38
N MET A 77 6.59 -17.78 -0.65
CA MET A 77 5.62 -18.14 -1.69
C MET A 77 6.09 -19.36 -2.47
N ALA A 78 7.35 -19.40 -2.91
CA ALA A 78 7.94 -20.53 -3.62
C ALA A 78 7.87 -21.81 -2.78
N ASP A 79 8.30 -21.77 -1.53
CA ASP A 79 8.26 -22.91 -0.60
C ASP A 79 6.81 -23.43 -0.42
N SER A 80 5.84 -22.52 -0.28
CA SER A 80 4.42 -22.86 -0.13
C SER A 80 3.81 -23.53 -1.37
N LEU A 81 4.36 -23.23 -2.54
CA LEU A 81 3.90 -23.77 -3.83
C LEU A 81 4.76 -24.94 -4.32
N GLY A 82 5.82 -25.31 -3.61
CA GLY A 82 6.77 -26.34 -4.02
C GLY A 82 7.58 -25.95 -5.27
N ILE A 83 7.85 -24.66 -5.43
CA ILE A 83 8.65 -24.11 -6.54
C ILE A 83 10.08 -23.96 -6.09
N GLU A 84 11.01 -24.52 -6.87
CA GLU A 84 12.45 -24.37 -6.70
C GLU A 84 12.99 -23.36 -7.71
N GLY A 85 13.99 -22.57 -7.32
CA GLY A 85 14.67 -21.60 -8.17
C GLY A 85 15.76 -20.86 -7.42
N THR A 86 16.57 -20.10 -8.15
CA THR A 86 17.53 -19.15 -7.58
C THR A 86 16.79 -17.95 -7.00
N ASP A 87 17.40 -17.21 -6.09
CA ASP A 87 16.81 -16.01 -5.50
C ASP A 87 16.39 -15.01 -6.59
N GLU A 88 17.16 -14.85 -7.66
CA GLU A 88 16.84 -13.97 -8.79
C GLU A 88 15.58 -14.43 -9.54
N GLU A 89 15.45 -15.72 -9.81
CA GLU A 89 14.25 -16.31 -10.45
C GLU A 89 13.00 -16.12 -9.55
N LEU A 90 13.14 -16.37 -8.26
CA LEU A 90 12.05 -16.22 -7.30
C LEU A 90 11.62 -14.76 -7.14
N ILE A 91 12.56 -13.81 -7.06
CA ILE A 91 12.28 -12.38 -7.05
C ILE A 91 11.59 -11.95 -8.36
N THR A 92 12.04 -12.47 -9.49
CA THR A 92 11.38 -12.21 -10.78
C THR A 92 9.95 -12.73 -10.80
N MET A 93 9.67 -13.85 -10.16
CA MET A 93 8.35 -14.46 -10.12
C MET A 93 7.42 -13.79 -9.10
N PHE A 94 7.88 -13.57 -7.87
CA PHE A 94 7.05 -13.17 -6.73
C PHE A 94 7.29 -11.73 -6.24
N GLY A 95 8.31 -11.03 -6.76
CA GLY A 95 8.67 -9.67 -6.37
C GLY A 95 9.79 -9.61 -5.33
N ALA A 96 10.35 -8.41 -5.16
CA ALA A 96 11.56 -8.18 -4.39
C ALA A 96 11.34 -8.13 -2.86
N GLY A 97 10.11 -8.15 -2.41
CA GLY A 97 9.76 -8.11 -0.99
C GLY A 97 8.51 -7.27 -0.71
N TRP A 98 8.15 -7.22 0.56
CA TRP A 98 7.00 -6.50 1.08
C TRP A 98 7.27 -6.00 2.51
N TRP A 99 6.24 -5.53 3.18
CA TRP A 99 6.29 -5.14 4.58
C TRP A 99 5.99 -6.33 5.49
N LYS A 100 6.72 -6.45 6.59
CA LYS A 100 6.51 -7.50 7.60
C LYS A 100 5.10 -7.43 8.17
N HIS A 101 4.53 -8.60 8.44
CA HIS A 101 3.40 -8.71 9.34
C HIS A 101 3.92 -8.77 10.78
N ASP A 102 3.56 -7.79 11.61
CA ASP A 102 3.96 -7.70 12.99
C ASP A 102 2.89 -6.97 13.82
N GLU A 103 2.07 -7.74 14.54
CA GLU A 103 0.97 -7.19 15.33
C GLU A 103 1.45 -6.37 16.54
N GLU A 104 2.66 -6.62 17.08
CA GLU A 104 3.21 -5.84 18.18
C GLU A 104 3.66 -4.46 17.71
N ALA A 105 4.43 -4.39 16.62
CA ALA A 105 4.82 -3.13 16.01
C ALA A 105 3.61 -2.35 15.50
N ALA A 106 2.62 -3.04 14.89
CA ALA A 106 1.35 -2.44 14.48
C ALA A 106 0.62 -1.80 15.66
N THR A 107 0.53 -2.51 16.79
CA THR A 107 -0.11 -2.01 18.02
C THR A 107 0.55 -0.73 18.52
N LYS A 108 1.89 -0.73 18.66
CA LYS A 108 2.64 0.44 19.12
C LYS A 108 2.42 1.67 18.21
N LEU A 109 2.43 1.46 16.89
CA LEU A 109 2.18 2.53 15.93
C LEU A 109 0.75 3.07 16.00
N LEU A 110 -0.25 2.21 16.19
CA LEU A 110 -1.63 2.64 16.38
C LEU A 110 -1.82 3.41 17.69
N GLU A 111 -1.17 2.97 18.77
CA GLU A 111 -1.16 3.70 20.05
C GLU A 111 -0.46 5.05 19.91
N LYS A 112 0.68 5.12 19.22
CA LYS A 112 1.37 6.37 18.87
C LYS A 112 0.50 7.30 18.01
N ALA A 113 -0.36 6.73 17.16
CA ALA A 113 -1.35 7.48 16.37
C ALA A 113 -2.55 7.98 17.20
N GLY A 114 -2.62 7.63 18.50
CA GLY A 114 -3.67 8.06 19.42
C GLY A 114 -4.84 7.08 19.55
N LEU A 115 -4.73 5.86 19.02
CA LEU A 115 -5.71 4.82 19.25
C LEU A 115 -5.39 4.07 20.56
N GLU A 116 -6.41 3.49 21.18
CA GLU A 116 -6.28 2.59 22.33
C GLU A 116 -7.09 1.32 22.12
N LYS A 117 -6.60 0.17 22.60
CA LYS A 117 -7.32 -1.10 22.47
C LYS A 117 -8.10 -1.41 23.76
N VAL A 118 -9.42 -1.24 23.73
CA VAL A 118 -10.31 -1.46 24.88
C VAL A 118 -11.14 -2.73 24.65
N ASN A 119 -11.00 -3.71 25.53
CA ASN A 119 -11.67 -5.02 25.41
C ASN A 119 -11.48 -5.68 24.04
N GLY A 120 -10.30 -5.55 23.45
CA GLY A 120 -9.98 -6.12 22.14
C GLY A 120 -10.42 -5.29 20.94
N VAL A 121 -11.05 -4.14 21.15
CA VAL A 121 -11.53 -3.23 20.09
C VAL A 121 -10.69 -1.96 20.06
N TRP A 122 -10.27 -1.55 18.88
CA TRP A 122 -9.59 -0.28 18.68
C TRP A 122 -10.54 0.91 18.83
N ASN A 123 -10.16 1.86 19.66
CA ASN A 123 -10.90 3.08 19.98
C ASN A 123 -10.06 4.30 19.66
N TYR A 124 -10.74 5.40 19.32
CA TYR A 124 -10.17 6.72 19.19
C TYR A 124 -11.07 7.72 19.93
N GLU A 125 -10.48 8.56 20.79
CA GLU A 125 -11.22 9.51 21.63
C GLU A 125 -12.37 8.84 22.44
N GLY A 126 -12.08 7.64 22.98
CA GLY A 126 -13.03 6.89 23.84
C GLY A 126 -14.20 6.24 23.09
N LYS A 127 -14.17 6.19 21.77
CA LYS A 127 -15.19 5.54 20.93
C LYS A 127 -14.56 4.50 20.01
N PRO A 128 -15.28 3.40 19.67
CA PRO A 128 -14.81 2.45 18.68
C PRO A 128 -14.42 3.17 17.39
N PHE A 129 -13.18 2.90 16.92
CA PHE A 129 -12.71 3.44 15.67
C PHE A 129 -13.27 2.60 14.51
N THR A 130 -14.04 3.25 13.65
CA THR A 130 -14.75 2.61 12.54
C THR A 130 -14.31 3.18 11.20
N PHE A 131 -14.22 2.33 10.17
CA PHE A 131 -14.00 2.76 8.79
C PHE A 131 -14.62 1.79 7.80
N GLU A 132 -14.83 2.28 6.58
CA GLU A 132 -15.32 1.50 5.45
C GLU A 132 -14.18 1.16 4.49
N MET A 133 -14.14 -0.08 4.06
CA MET A 133 -13.24 -0.59 3.02
C MET A 133 -14.04 -0.79 1.73
N SER A 134 -13.70 -0.05 0.69
CA SER A 134 -14.39 -0.10 -0.62
C SER A 134 -13.62 -0.94 -1.62
N TYR A 135 -14.36 -1.63 -2.50
CA TYR A 135 -13.81 -2.36 -3.64
C TYR A 135 -14.76 -2.31 -4.85
N LEU A 136 -14.21 -2.53 -6.06
CA LEU A 136 -15.00 -2.67 -7.28
C LEU A 136 -15.42 -4.13 -7.46
N ALA A 137 -16.72 -4.36 -7.62
CA ALA A 137 -17.27 -5.71 -7.73
C ALA A 137 -17.49 -6.16 -9.17
N ASP A 138 -17.55 -5.24 -10.12
CA ASP A 138 -17.91 -5.49 -11.51
C ASP A 138 -16.73 -5.62 -12.47
N THR A 139 -15.54 -5.14 -12.08
CA THR A 139 -14.33 -5.16 -12.93
C THR A 139 -13.10 -5.72 -12.26
N GLU A 140 -12.93 -5.51 -10.96
CA GLU A 140 -11.68 -5.78 -10.23
C GLU A 140 -11.86 -6.94 -9.23
N PHE A 141 -12.06 -8.14 -9.75
CA PHE A 141 -12.35 -9.33 -8.89
C PHE A 141 -11.20 -9.74 -7.99
N GLN A 142 -9.96 -9.49 -8.40
CA GLN A 142 -8.77 -9.86 -7.62
C GLN A 142 -8.61 -8.90 -6.45
N GLU A 143 -8.73 -7.61 -6.70
CA GLU A 143 -8.71 -6.55 -5.69
C GLU A 143 -9.86 -6.73 -4.69
N ALA A 144 -11.05 -7.08 -5.17
CA ALA A 144 -12.20 -7.38 -4.32
C ALA A 144 -11.91 -8.51 -3.30
N ARG A 145 -11.24 -9.59 -3.75
CA ARG A 145 -10.81 -10.68 -2.87
C ARG A 145 -9.75 -10.24 -1.88
N GLY A 146 -8.77 -9.43 -2.33
CA GLY A 146 -7.72 -8.85 -1.49
C GLY A 146 -8.30 -7.97 -0.38
N VAL A 147 -9.25 -7.10 -0.72
CA VAL A 147 -9.95 -6.26 0.25
C VAL A 147 -10.76 -7.10 1.25
N GLN A 148 -11.44 -8.16 0.79
CA GLN A 148 -12.17 -9.07 1.68
C GLN A 148 -11.23 -9.79 2.66
N ALA A 149 -10.06 -10.23 2.21
CA ALA A 149 -9.06 -10.86 3.07
C ALA A 149 -8.49 -9.86 4.08
N ALA A 150 -8.14 -8.64 3.65
CA ALA A 150 -7.68 -7.57 4.53
C ALA A 150 -8.76 -7.18 5.57
N TYR A 151 -10.01 -7.07 5.15
CA TYR A 151 -11.15 -6.83 6.05
C TYR A 151 -11.24 -7.89 7.16
N ASN A 152 -11.12 -9.17 6.82
CA ASN A 152 -11.17 -10.26 7.79
C ASN A 152 -10.01 -10.18 8.80
N GLN A 153 -8.79 -9.87 8.33
CA GLN A 153 -7.62 -9.73 9.18
C GLN A 153 -7.73 -8.50 10.10
N LEU A 154 -8.13 -7.35 9.59
CA LEU A 154 -8.29 -6.13 10.38
C LEU A 154 -9.42 -6.26 11.41
N THR A 155 -10.51 -6.93 11.06
CA THR A 155 -11.59 -7.25 12.01
C THR A 155 -11.08 -8.17 13.12
N LYS A 156 -10.30 -9.20 12.80
CA LYS A 156 -9.67 -10.08 13.78
C LYS A 156 -8.66 -9.34 14.66
N PHE A 157 -7.94 -8.38 14.10
CA PHE A 157 -7.01 -7.52 14.82
C PHE A 157 -7.69 -6.49 15.74
N GLY A 158 -9.03 -6.35 15.65
CA GLY A 158 -9.87 -5.56 16.57
C GLY A 158 -10.46 -4.29 15.98
N PHE A 159 -10.34 -4.04 14.69
CA PHE A 159 -11.04 -2.92 14.06
C PHE A 159 -12.53 -3.24 13.82
N GLN A 160 -13.37 -2.24 14.00
CA GLN A 160 -14.77 -2.29 13.58
C GLN A 160 -14.90 -1.70 12.17
N CYS A 161 -14.50 -2.47 11.18
CA CYS A 161 -14.60 -2.06 9.78
C CYS A 161 -15.86 -2.63 9.12
N SER A 162 -16.35 -1.93 8.10
CA SER A 162 -17.36 -2.39 7.15
C SER A 162 -16.74 -2.53 5.77
N ILE A 163 -17.45 -3.22 4.90
CA ILE A 163 -17.01 -3.42 3.51
C ILE A 163 -18.11 -2.95 2.57
N ALA A 164 -17.74 -2.18 1.54
CA ALA A 164 -18.65 -1.64 0.54
C ALA A 164 -18.26 -2.08 -0.87
N SER A 165 -19.18 -2.74 -1.52
CA SER A 165 -19.10 -3.06 -2.94
C SER A 165 -19.58 -1.87 -3.77
N LYS A 166 -18.74 -1.41 -4.70
CA LYS A 166 -19.08 -0.30 -5.62
C LYS A 166 -19.01 -0.79 -7.06
N SER A 167 -19.89 -0.26 -7.92
CA SER A 167 -19.71 -0.39 -9.37
C SER A 167 -18.63 0.55 -9.86
N SER A 168 -18.02 0.27 -11.02
CA SER A 168 -17.03 1.16 -11.65
C SER A 168 -17.58 2.58 -11.82
N ALA A 169 -18.82 2.74 -12.27
CA ALA A 169 -19.45 4.05 -12.43
C ALA A 169 -19.60 4.81 -11.10
N THR A 170 -19.89 4.10 -10.00
CA THR A 170 -19.95 4.71 -8.67
C THR A 170 -18.55 5.08 -8.19
N TRP A 171 -17.57 4.22 -8.44
CA TRP A 171 -16.19 4.45 -8.05
C TRP A 171 -15.57 5.65 -8.78
N ASP A 172 -15.83 5.81 -10.08
CA ASP A 172 -15.32 6.95 -10.85
C ASP A 172 -15.75 8.28 -10.23
N VAL A 173 -16.97 8.33 -9.68
CA VAL A 173 -17.47 9.52 -8.98
C VAL A 173 -16.91 9.63 -7.56
N ASP A 174 -16.98 8.57 -6.77
CA ASP A 174 -16.59 8.56 -5.37
C ASP A 174 -15.07 8.67 -5.20
N GLY A 175 -14.31 7.94 -6.00
CA GLY A 175 -12.85 7.99 -6.00
C GLY A 175 -12.33 9.38 -6.38
N GLY A 176 -12.87 9.96 -7.46
CA GLY A 176 -12.52 11.31 -7.89
C GLY A 176 -12.89 12.39 -6.86
N LYS A 177 -13.94 12.18 -6.08
CA LYS A 177 -14.38 13.10 -4.99
C LYS A 177 -13.73 12.81 -3.64
N GLY A 178 -12.97 11.72 -3.49
CA GLY A 178 -12.40 11.28 -2.23
C GLY A 178 -13.44 10.75 -1.23
N ASN A 179 -14.59 10.28 -1.71
CA ASN A 179 -15.67 9.73 -0.89
C ASN A 179 -15.39 8.26 -0.53
N TYR A 180 -14.24 7.97 0.03
CA TYR A 180 -13.84 6.68 0.55
C TYR A 180 -12.82 6.84 1.68
N GLN A 181 -12.66 5.84 2.52
CA GLN A 181 -11.67 5.83 3.60
C GLN A 181 -10.50 4.92 3.26
N ILE A 182 -10.77 3.65 2.95
CA ILE A 182 -9.79 2.70 2.43
C ILE A 182 -10.38 2.06 1.18
N ALA A 183 -9.58 1.87 0.14
CA ALA A 183 -10.01 1.22 -1.08
C ALA A 183 -8.94 0.27 -1.63
N GLY A 184 -9.37 -0.87 -2.13
CA GLY A 184 -8.55 -1.74 -2.97
C GLY A 184 -8.71 -1.32 -4.42
N TYR A 185 -7.67 -0.68 -4.94
CA TYR A 185 -7.65 -0.15 -6.30
C TYR A 185 -6.21 0.01 -6.80
N TRP A 186 -6.03 0.35 -8.05
CA TRP A 186 -4.74 0.58 -8.69
C TRP A 186 -4.06 1.81 -8.09
N PRO A 187 -2.87 1.69 -7.48
CA PRO A 187 -2.20 2.81 -6.80
C PRO A 187 -1.54 3.78 -7.77
N SER A 188 -1.20 3.35 -8.98
CA SER A 188 -0.49 4.15 -9.98
C SER A 188 -0.90 3.80 -11.39
N GLY A 189 -0.71 4.72 -12.32
CA GLY A 189 -0.84 4.47 -13.76
C GLY A 189 0.25 3.52 -14.26
N GLY A 190 -0.03 2.84 -15.37
CA GLY A 190 0.94 1.93 -16.00
C GLY A 190 2.20 2.67 -16.48
N ILE A 191 3.34 2.02 -16.33
CA ILE A 191 4.71 2.51 -16.63
C ILE A 191 5.00 2.63 -18.14
N LEU A 192 4.06 2.42 -18.99
CA LEU A 192 4.21 2.68 -20.43
C LEU A 192 4.22 4.19 -20.76
N LYS A 193 4.05 5.05 -19.75
CA LYS A 193 4.16 6.49 -19.82
C LYS A 193 5.45 6.95 -19.14
N ASP A 194 5.74 8.23 -19.26
CA ASP A 194 6.82 8.85 -18.50
C ASP A 194 6.64 8.67 -16.99
N PHE A 195 7.73 8.78 -16.24
CA PHE A 195 7.74 8.53 -14.81
C PHE A 195 6.81 9.49 -14.05
N TYR A 196 6.75 10.76 -14.44
CA TYR A 196 5.82 11.73 -13.85
C TYR A 196 4.38 11.25 -13.96
N SER A 197 3.94 10.82 -15.15
CA SER A 197 2.58 10.31 -15.36
C SER A 197 2.25 9.09 -14.48
N ALA A 198 3.25 8.25 -14.19
CA ALA A 198 3.05 7.06 -13.35
C ALA A 198 2.78 7.41 -11.88
N ILE A 199 3.36 8.50 -11.37
CA ILE A 199 3.28 8.89 -9.96
C ILE A 199 2.60 10.25 -9.73
N SER A 200 2.08 10.89 -10.76
CA SER A 200 1.40 12.20 -10.66
C SER A 200 0.20 12.21 -9.70
N GLY A 201 -0.38 11.06 -9.38
CA GLY A 201 -1.41 10.94 -8.34
C GLY A 201 -0.95 11.35 -6.93
N PHE A 202 0.36 11.48 -6.71
CA PHE A 202 0.95 11.99 -5.46
C PHE A 202 1.24 13.51 -5.48
N ASP A 203 0.91 14.20 -6.59
CA ASP A 203 1.06 15.65 -6.69
C ASP A 203 0.01 16.37 -5.83
N GLY A 204 0.49 17.07 -4.80
CA GLY A 204 -0.37 17.79 -3.84
C GLY A 204 -1.20 18.90 -4.48
N ASP A 205 -0.75 19.49 -5.58
CA ASP A 205 -1.47 20.57 -6.28
C ASP A 205 -2.74 20.07 -7.01
N LEU A 206 -2.84 18.75 -7.22
CA LEU A 206 -4.02 18.11 -7.81
C LEU A 206 -5.14 17.85 -6.79
N ILE A 207 -4.87 18.04 -5.50
CA ILE A 207 -5.84 17.80 -4.42
C ILE A 207 -6.95 18.85 -4.48
N LYS A 208 -8.19 18.37 -4.35
CA LYS A 208 -9.39 19.21 -4.18
C LYS A 208 -10.05 18.91 -2.84
N PRO A 209 -10.85 19.84 -2.29
CA PRO A 209 -11.67 19.55 -1.12
C PRO A 209 -12.51 18.27 -1.27
N LEU A 210 -12.82 17.64 -0.14
CA LEU A 210 -13.71 16.46 -0.15
C LEU A 210 -15.05 16.81 -0.80
N GLY A 211 -15.52 15.92 -1.67
CA GLY A 211 -16.75 16.11 -2.44
C GLY A 211 -16.57 16.83 -3.77
N GLU A 212 -15.44 17.51 -4.00
CA GLU A 212 -15.09 18.07 -5.30
C GLU A 212 -14.27 17.07 -6.12
N THR A 213 -14.52 17.00 -7.42
CA THR A 213 -13.75 16.11 -8.31
C THR A 213 -12.33 16.64 -8.48
N GLY A 214 -11.35 15.87 -7.98
CA GLY A 214 -9.93 16.11 -8.20
C GLY A 214 -9.44 15.43 -9.48
N SER A 215 -8.28 15.86 -9.96
CA SER A 215 -7.52 15.12 -10.95
C SER A 215 -6.62 14.08 -10.25
N GLY A 216 -6.25 13.05 -10.95
CA GLY A 216 -5.47 11.95 -10.40
C GLY A 216 -6.33 10.89 -9.69
N GLN A 217 -5.70 10.01 -8.94
CA GLN A 217 -6.32 8.82 -8.37
C GLN A 217 -7.08 9.04 -7.05
N GLY A 218 -7.37 10.28 -6.70
CA GLY A 218 -8.14 10.62 -5.50
C GLY A 218 -7.44 10.34 -4.17
N LEU A 219 -6.13 10.07 -4.16
CA LEU A 219 -5.37 9.72 -2.96
C LEU A 219 -5.39 10.81 -1.89
N ARG A 220 -5.52 12.07 -2.28
CA ARG A 220 -5.58 13.24 -1.40
C ARG A 220 -4.47 13.29 -0.34
N TRP A 221 -3.38 12.63 -0.64
CA TRP A 221 -2.17 12.69 0.16
C TRP A 221 -1.31 13.87 -0.28
N ASN A 222 -0.90 14.70 0.65
CA ASN A 222 -0.09 15.88 0.40
C ASN A 222 1.25 15.81 1.14
N ASN A 223 2.32 16.04 0.37
CA ASN A 223 3.65 16.26 0.90
C ASN A 223 4.36 17.28 0.00
N GLU A 224 4.63 18.47 0.53
CA GLU A 224 5.22 19.59 -0.22
C GLU A 224 6.51 19.19 -0.95
N LYS A 225 7.41 18.46 -0.29
CA LYS A 225 8.67 18.02 -0.88
C LYS A 225 8.46 17.05 -2.05
N VAL A 226 7.46 16.16 -1.95
CA VAL A 226 7.13 15.25 -3.07
C VAL A 226 6.53 16.04 -4.21
N THR A 227 5.65 16.99 -3.95
CA THR A 227 5.10 17.90 -4.98
C THR A 227 6.20 18.67 -5.70
N GLU A 228 7.18 19.25 -4.97
CA GLU A 228 8.35 19.93 -5.56
C GLU A 228 9.15 18.99 -6.49
N ILE A 229 9.47 17.79 -6.02
CA ILE A 229 10.20 16.78 -6.82
C ILE A 229 9.41 16.39 -8.07
N LEU A 230 8.09 16.23 -7.97
CA LEU A 230 7.24 15.92 -9.13
C LEU A 230 7.22 17.05 -10.15
N HIS A 231 7.21 18.31 -9.71
CA HIS A 231 7.31 19.46 -10.61
C HIS A 231 8.68 19.56 -11.27
N GLU A 232 9.77 19.28 -10.55
CA GLU A 232 11.10 19.19 -11.15
C GLU A 232 11.14 18.08 -12.21
N LEU A 233 10.60 16.91 -11.89
CA LEU A 233 10.56 15.78 -12.81
C LEU A 233 9.75 16.11 -14.08
N ALA A 234 8.60 16.77 -13.95
CA ALA A 234 7.75 17.17 -15.07
C ALA A 234 8.46 18.14 -16.03
N ASN A 235 9.41 18.92 -15.52
CA ASN A 235 10.15 19.92 -16.27
C ASN A 235 11.58 19.46 -16.65
N THR A 236 11.97 18.24 -16.30
CA THR A 236 13.30 17.70 -16.63
C THR A 236 13.28 17.08 -18.02
N ASP A 237 14.30 17.37 -18.81
CA ASP A 237 14.50 16.72 -20.11
C ASP A 237 14.70 15.21 -19.89
N PRO A 238 13.89 14.33 -20.53
CA PRO A 238 14.05 12.88 -20.41
C PRO A 238 15.42 12.34 -20.82
N GLU A 239 16.15 13.09 -21.64
CA GLU A 239 17.50 12.74 -22.09
C GLU A 239 18.60 13.32 -21.18
N SER A 240 18.24 14.02 -20.11
CA SER A 240 19.23 14.55 -19.17
C SER A 240 19.69 13.47 -18.18
N ASP A 241 20.97 13.46 -17.85
CA ASP A 241 21.62 12.54 -16.87
C ASP A 241 21.27 12.87 -15.40
N ARG A 242 20.10 13.39 -15.11
CA ARG A 242 19.70 13.80 -13.75
C ARG A 242 18.83 12.76 -13.07
#